data_e2e0e19d39abf52ddb950f512c6d47f2
#
_entry.id   e2e0e19d39abf52ddb950f512c6d47f2
#
_cell.length_a   1.000
_cell.length_b   1.000
_cell.length_c   1.000
_cell.angle_alpha   90.00
_cell.angle_beta   90.00
_cell.angle_gamma   90.00
#
_symmetry.space_group_name_H-M   'P 1'
#
loop_
_entity.id
_entity.type
_entity.pdbx_description
1 polymer ?
#
loop_
_entity_poly.entity_id
_entity_poly.type
_entity_poly.pdbx_seq_one_letter_code
_entity_poly.pdbx_strand_id
1 'polypeptide(L)'
;MNNLLKENERIDSLQRNGYSIIQNSTRFCFGMDAVLLTEFVRLKKGDKVMDLCTGTGVIPILLCAKTEAEHFTAVEIQEESADMAKRSVILNGLEDKIKVICEDLNNLRGVCENASFDAVTVNPPYMIPGKALINPDESKAVARHEIKCTLNDVLSVSSYLLKNGGRFFMVHKPDRLDEIIVKMKENKLEPKRLRVVYPRIDAEPNMILIEGVKCANTGMRVEKPLIIYDENGNYLPEVSKIYEEA
;
A
#
# COMPACT_ATOMS: atom_id res chain seq x y z
N MET A 1 5.98 -9.94 -26.07
CA MET A 1 6.32 -9.80 -24.63
C MET A 1 7.71 -9.17 -24.37
N ASN A 2 8.73 -9.39 -25.20
CA ASN A 2 10.08 -8.83 -24.95
C ASN A 2 10.23 -7.31 -25.03
N ASN A 3 9.20 -6.57 -25.43
CA ASN A 3 9.28 -5.10 -25.59
C ASN A 3 8.89 -4.29 -24.33
N LEU A 4 8.45 -4.96 -23.26
CA LEU A 4 8.02 -4.30 -22.02
C LEU A 4 9.09 -4.28 -20.93
N LEU A 5 10.18 -5.04 -21.06
CA LEU A 5 11.24 -5.13 -20.07
C LEU A 5 12.44 -4.25 -20.46
N LYS A 6 13.00 -3.57 -19.47
CA LYS A 6 14.28 -2.85 -19.54
C LYS A 6 15.37 -3.67 -18.87
N GLU A 7 16.60 -3.17 -18.90
CA GLU A 7 17.74 -3.81 -18.26
C GLU A 7 17.53 -4.03 -16.75
N ASN A 8 17.91 -5.20 -16.25
CA ASN A 8 17.73 -5.65 -14.86
C ASN A 8 16.28 -5.82 -14.41
N GLU A 9 15.32 -5.76 -15.33
CA GLU A 9 13.91 -5.99 -15.02
C GLU A 9 13.50 -7.45 -15.26
N ARG A 10 12.53 -7.91 -14.48
CA ARG A 10 11.89 -9.22 -14.63
C ARG A 10 10.38 -9.11 -14.47
N ILE A 11 9.66 -10.12 -14.93
CA ILE A 11 8.24 -10.28 -14.68
C ILE A 11 8.07 -11.31 -13.56
N ASP A 12 7.38 -10.92 -12.51
CA ASP A 12 7.00 -11.81 -11.41
C ASP A 12 5.48 -12.06 -11.48
N SER A 13 5.06 -13.31 -11.29
CA SER A 13 3.64 -13.65 -11.19
C SER A 13 3.07 -13.18 -9.86
N LEU A 14 1.88 -12.59 -9.89
CA LEU A 14 1.12 -12.24 -8.68
C LEU A 14 0.27 -13.41 -8.17
N GLN A 15 0.27 -14.54 -8.89
CA GLN A 15 -0.50 -15.77 -8.58
C GLN A 15 -2.00 -15.49 -8.35
N ARG A 16 -2.53 -14.47 -9.03
CA ARG A 16 -3.91 -14.04 -8.94
C ARG A 16 -4.41 -13.59 -10.31
N ASN A 17 -5.48 -14.20 -10.82
CA ASN A 17 -6.08 -13.92 -12.14
C ASN A 17 -5.10 -13.93 -13.33
N GLY A 18 -3.97 -14.65 -13.20
CA GLY A 18 -2.90 -14.63 -14.20
C GLY A 18 -2.12 -13.31 -14.26
N TYR A 19 -2.37 -12.38 -13.34
CA TYR A 19 -1.70 -11.07 -13.32
C TYR A 19 -0.22 -11.19 -12.94
N SER A 20 0.55 -10.31 -13.52
CA SER A 20 2.01 -10.24 -13.35
C SER A 20 2.45 -8.80 -13.12
N ILE A 21 3.66 -8.63 -12.60
CA ILE A 21 4.22 -7.32 -12.30
C ILE A 21 5.66 -7.23 -12.78
N ILE A 22 6.04 -6.07 -13.29
CA ILE A 22 7.42 -5.77 -13.68
C ILE A 22 8.17 -5.23 -12.46
N GLN A 23 9.32 -5.84 -12.14
CA GLN A 23 10.18 -5.40 -11.07
C GLN A 23 11.63 -5.34 -11.52
N ASN A 24 12.43 -4.48 -10.90
CA ASN A 24 13.85 -4.38 -11.10
C ASN A 24 14.60 -5.01 -9.92
N SER A 25 15.43 -6.02 -10.18
CA SER A 25 16.15 -6.79 -9.15
C SER A 25 17.19 -5.97 -8.38
N THR A 26 17.61 -4.82 -8.92
CA THR A 26 18.57 -3.91 -8.27
C THR A 26 17.90 -2.83 -7.42
N ARG A 27 16.55 -2.87 -7.31
CA ARG A 27 15.73 -1.89 -6.60
C ARG A 27 14.84 -2.58 -5.57
N PHE A 28 14.08 -1.76 -4.84
CA PHE A 28 13.06 -2.28 -3.94
C PHE A 28 12.00 -3.05 -4.75
N CYS A 29 11.79 -4.32 -4.38
CA CYS A 29 10.69 -5.15 -4.85
C CYS A 29 9.58 -5.15 -3.79
N PHE A 30 8.32 -5.33 -4.20
CA PHE A 30 7.22 -5.42 -3.25
C PHE A 30 7.42 -6.61 -2.30
N GLY A 31 6.98 -6.43 -1.07
CA GLY A 31 7.01 -7.46 -0.03
C GLY A 31 5.62 -7.99 0.31
N MET A 32 5.59 -8.84 1.32
CA MET A 32 4.38 -9.39 1.90
C MET A 32 3.42 -8.30 2.42
N ASP A 33 3.95 -7.17 2.87
CA ASP A 33 3.21 -6.01 3.38
C ASP A 33 2.16 -5.52 2.40
N ALA A 34 2.52 -5.36 1.13
CA ALA A 34 1.59 -4.95 0.08
C ALA A 34 0.48 -5.99 -0.15
N VAL A 35 0.83 -7.29 -0.17
CA VAL A 35 -0.14 -8.39 -0.32
C VAL A 35 -1.11 -8.43 0.86
N LEU A 36 -0.60 -8.34 2.09
CA LEU A 36 -1.42 -8.33 3.30
C LEU A 36 -2.32 -7.10 3.39
N LEU A 37 -1.83 -5.94 2.92
CA LEU A 37 -2.68 -4.75 2.84
C LEU A 37 -3.87 -5.00 1.91
N THR A 38 -3.65 -5.60 0.72
CA THR A 38 -4.76 -5.88 -0.21
C THR A 38 -5.79 -6.84 0.36
N GLU A 39 -5.40 -7.75 1.25
CA GLU A 39 -6.32 -8.66 1.95
C GLU A 39 -7.11 -7.94 3.06
N PHE A 40 -6.48 -6.97 3.70
CA PHE A 40 -7.12 -6.17 4.74
C PHE A 40 -8.09 -5.14 4.17
N VAL A 41 -7.87 -4.65 2.95
CA VAL A 41 -8.71 -3.64 2.29
C VAL A 41 -10.14 -4.18 2.07
N ARG A 42 -11.13 -3.32 2.28
CA ARG A 42 -12.55 -3.61 1.99
C ARG A 42 -13.08 -2.54 1.06
N LEU A 43 -13.33 -2.89 -0.19
CA LEU A 43 -13.91 -2.00 -1.20
C LEU A 43 -15.35 -2.42 -1.51
N LYS A 44 -16.14 -1.45 -1.96
CA LYS A 44 -17.48 -1.69 -2.48
C LYS A 44 -17.46 -1.65 -4.01
N LYS A 45 -18.45 -2.26 -4.63
CA LYS A 45 -18.65 -2.12 -6.07
C LYS A 45 -18.80 -0.65 -6.44
N GLY A 46 -18.06 -0.24 -7.46
CA GLY A 46 -18.08 1.13 -7.95
C GLY A 46 -17.20 2.13 -7.18
N ASP A 47 -16.46 1.71 -6.16
CA ASP A 47 -15.53 2.60 -5.45
C ASP A 47 -14.45 3.12 -6.40
N LYS A 48 -14.12 4.41 -6.26
CA LYS A 48 -12.93 5.04 -6.84
C LYS A 48 -11.83 5.06 -5.79
N VAL A 49 -10.69 4.49 -6.13
CA VAL A 49 -9.60 4.23 -5.20
C VAL A 49 -8.35 4.98 -5.60
N MET A 50 -7.71 5.63 -4.63
CA MET A 50 -6.37 6.19 -4.77
C MET A 50 -5.37 5.28 -4.05
N ASP A 51 -4.29 4.90 -4.74
CA ASP A 51 -3.14 4.21 -4.12
C ASP A 51 -1.94 5.15 -4.09
N LEU A 52 -1.53 5.56 -2.90
CA LEU A 52 -0.41 6.45 -2.68
C LEU A 52 0.88 5.65 -2.45
N CYS A 53 2.00 6.15 -2.97
CA CYS A 53 3.30 5.46 -2.93
C CYS A 53 3.22 4.06 -3.57
N THR A 54 2.62 3.99 -4.76
CA THR A 54 2.23 2.72 -5.40
C THR A 54 3.41 1.82 -5.78
N GLY A 55 4.63 2.37 -5.85
CA GLY A 55 5.80 1.66 -6.31
C GLY A 55 5.61 1.15 -7.74
N THR A 56 5.72 -0.17 -7.94
CA THR A 56 5.51 -0.83 -9.24
C THR A 56 4.06 -1.17 -9.55
N GLY A 57 3.10 -0.72 -8.69
CA GLY A 57 1.67 -0.87 -8.94
C GLY A 57 1.04 -2.15 -8.39
N VAL A 58 1.70 -2.85 -7.47
CA VAL A 58 1.23 -4.15 -6.95
C VAL A 58 -0.13 -4.08 -6.27
N ILE A 59 -0.36 -3.06 -5.43
CA ILE A 59 -1.61 -2.92 -4.66
C ILE A 59 -2.82 -2.73 -5.60
N PRO A 60 -2.85 -1.74 -6.51
CA PRO A 60 -4.00 -1.56 -7.39
C PRO A 60 -4.22 -2.76 -8.33
N ILE A 61 -3.17 -3.43 -8.83
CA ILE A 61 -3.31 -4.62 -9.68
C ILE A 61 -3.95 -5.77 -8.90
N LEU A 62 -3.49 -6.06 -7.67
CA LEU A 62 -4.09 -7.08 -6.81
C LEU A 62 -5.54 -6.74 -6.41
N LEU A 63 -5.83 -5.47 -6.13
CA LEU A 63 -7.20 -5.05 -5.78
C LEU A 63 -8.15 -5.13 -6.98
N CYS A 64 -7.67 -4.93 -8.21
CA CYS A 64 -8.46 -5.20 -9.42
C CYS A 64 -8.87 -6.67 -9.53
N ALA A 65 -7.99 -7.60 -9.13
CA ALA A 65 -8.30 -9.02 -9.13
C ALA A 65 -9.30 -9.42 -8.03
N LYS A 66 -9.30 -8.70 -6.90
CA LYS A 66 -10.03 -9.07 -5.68
C LYS A 66 -11.36 -8.35 -5.49
N THR A 67 -11.62 -7.27 -6.23
CA THR A 67 -12.74 -6.37 -5.93
C THR A 67 -13.47 -5.91 -7.19
N GLU A 68 -14.67 -5.38 -7.02
CA GLU A 68 -15.47 -4.75 -8.08
C GLU A 68 -15.37 -3.21 -8.04
N ALA A 69 -14.24 -2.66 -7.59
CA ALA A 69 -13.99 -1.22 -7.65
C ALA A 69 -14.02 -0.72 -9.09
N GLU A 70 -14.49 0.52 -9.30
CA GLU A 70 -14.65 1.08 -10.64
C GLU A 70 -13.30 1.45 -11.25
N HIS A 71 -12.49 2.18 -10.49
CA HIS A 71 -11.25 2.75 -11.01
C HIS A 71 -10.21 2.94 -9.90
N PHE A 72 -8.94 2.76 -10.27
CA PHE A 72 -7.79 3.02 -9.41
C PHE A 72 -6.93 4.14 -10.00
N THR A 73 -6.53 5.09 -9.16
CA THR A 73 -5.48 6.06 -9.48
C THR A 73 -4.27 5.73 -8.60
N ALA A 74 -3.15 5.41 -9.21
CA ALA A 74 -1.91 5.01 -8.55
C ALA A 74 -0.87 6.12 -8.67
N VAL A 75 -0.31 6.58 -7.55
CA VAL A 75 0.64 7.71 -7.52
C VAL A 75 1.99 7.26 -7.00
N GLU A 76 3.03 7.60 -7.77
CA GLU A 76 4.42 7.30 -7.43
C GLU A 76 5.30 8.49 -7.82
N ILE A 77 6.20 8.88 -6.91
CA ILE A 77 7.11 10.01 -7.13
C ILE A 77 8.34 9.63 -7.95
N GLN A 78 8.73 8.34 -7.89
CA GLN A 78 9.89 7.83 -8.60
C GLN A 78 9.51 7.51 -10.04
N GLU A 79 10.10 8.24 -10.99
CA GLU A 79 9.79 8.09 -12.42
C GLU A 79 9.96 6.65 -12.91
N GLU A 80 11.03 5.97 -12.48
CA GLU A 80 11.32 4.59 -12.92
C GLU A 80 10.32 3.57 -12.35
N SER A 81 9.91 3.74 -11.07
CA SER A 81 8.88 2.89 -10.46
C SER A 81 7.51 3.13 -11.10
N ALA A 82 7.16 4.40 -11.34
CA ALA A 82 5.93 4.78 -12.04
C ALA A 82 5.91 4.24 -13.50
N ASP A 83 7.05 4.22 -14.18
CA ASP A 83 7.18 3.61 -15.51
C ASP A 83 6.97 2.09 -15.46
N MET A 84 7.58 1.38 -14.49
CA MET A 84 7.31 -0.05 -14.28
C MET A 84 5.84 -0.31 -13.95
N ALA A 85 5.21 0.53 -13.12
CA ALA A 85 3.78 0.43 -12.82
C ALA A 85 2.92 0.59 -14.07
N LYS A 86 3.18 1.59 -14.91
CA LYS A 86 2.46 1.80 -16.20
C LYS A 86 2.59 0.58 -17.11
N ARG A 87 3.79 0.04 -17.25
CA ARG A 87 4.02 -1.15 -18.08
C ARG A 87 3.40 -2.42 -17.48
N SER A 88 3.36 -2.53 -16.14
CA SER A 88 2.65 -3.60 -15.44
C SER A 88 1.14 -3.54 -15.68
N VAL A 89 0.56 -2.34 -15.69
CA VAL A 89 -0.86 -2.12 -16.05
C VAL A 89 -1.13 -2.59 -17.47
N ILE A 90 -0.30 -2.19 -18.45
CA ILE A 90 -0.41 -2.63 -19.85
C ILE A 90 -0.24 -4.15 -19.97
N LEU A 91 0.74 -4.73 -19.27
CA LEU A 91 0.99 -6.17 -19.29
C LEU A 91 -0.24 -7.01 -18.91
N ASN A 92 -1.08 -6.46 -18.05
CA ASN A 92 -2.29 -7.11 -17.54
C ASN A 92 -3.59 -6.67 -18.25
N GLY A 93 -3.53 -5.75 -19.22
CA GLY A 93 -4.72 -5.22 -19.90
C GLY A 93 -5.63 -4.43 -18.97
N LEU A 94 -5.07 -3.66 -18.04
CA LEU A 94 -5.80 -2.93 -16.99
C LEU A 94 -5.83 -1.41 -17.21
N GLU A 95 -5.51 -0.91 -18.41
CA GLU A 95 -5.42 0.52 -18.72
C GLU A 95 -6.74 1.27 -18.50
N ASP A 96 -7.86 0.59 -18.73
CA ASP A 96 -9.20 1.15 -18.47
C ASP A 96 -9.57 1.17 -16.96
N LYS A 97 -8.82 0.46 -16.13
CA LYS A 97 -9.08 0.31 -14.68
C LYS A 97 -8.09 1.08 -13.82
N ILE A 98 -6.83 1.17 -14.23
CA ILE A 98 -5.74 1.74 -13.42
C ILE A 98 -5.06 2.86 -14.19
N LYS A 99 -5.11 4.07 -13.64
CA LYS A 99 -4.35 5.24 -14.10
C LYS A 99 -3.13 5.44 -13.21
N VAL A 100 -1.92 5.40 -13.77
CA VAL A 100 -0.67 5.67 -13.03
C VAL A 100 -0.21 7.11 -13.29
N ILE A 101 0.01 7.86 -12.22
CA ILE A 101 0.50 9.23 -12.21
C ILE A 101 1.89 9.27 -11.57
N CYS A 102 2.88 9.82 -12.28
CA CYS A 102 4.19 10.10 -11.71
C CYS A 102 4.15 11.52 -11.12
N GLU A 103 3.98 11.65 -9.80
CA GLU A 103 3.83 12.93 -9.14
C GLU A 103 4.18 12.82 -7.65
N ASP A 104 4.60 13.94 -7.05
CA ASP A 104 4.69 14.09 -5.60
C ASP A 104 3.28 14.15 -5.00
N LEU A 105 3.00 13.30 -4.01
CA LEU A 105 1.69 13.30 -3.33
C LEU A 105 1.32 14.69 -2.77
N ASN A 106 2.30 15.51 -2.37
CA ASN A 106 2.06 16.85 -1.87
C ASN A 106 1.45 17.80 -2.92
N ASN A 107 1.64 17.49 -4.21
CA ASN A 107 1.09 18.27 -5.32
C ASN A 107 -0.34 17.81 -5.72
N LEU A 108 -0.84 16.70 -5.17
CA LEU A 108 -2.14 16.13 -5.56
C LEU A 108 -3.33 17.06 -5.31
N ARG A 109 -3.19 18.04 -4.41
CA ARG A 109 -4.21 19.09 -4.21
C ARG A 109 -4.42 19.98 -5.44
N GLY A 110 -3.43 20.06 -6.32
CA GLY A 110 -3.51 20.76 -7.62
C GLY A 110 -3.90 19.87 -8.80
N VAL A 111 -3.86 18.55 -8.60
CA VAL A 111 -4.07 17.54 -9.68
C VAL A 111 -5.40 16.82 -9.53
N CYS A 112 -5.85 16.59 -8.29
CA CYS A 112 -7.08 15.86 -7.97
C CYS A 112 -8.08 16.76 -7.25
N GLU A 113 -9.36 16.54 -7.55
CA GLU A 113 -10.44 17.23 -6.84
C GLU A 113 -10.55 16.77 -5.38
N ASN A 114 -10.96 17.70 -4.50
CA ASN A 114 -11.26 17.38 -3.11
C ASN A 114 -12.43 16.39 -3.03
N ALA A 115 -12.37 15.46 -2.08
CA ALA A 115 -13.44 14.51 -1.80
C ALA A 115 -13.92 13.73 -3.05
N SER A 116 -12.99 13.29 -3.90
CA SER A 116 -13.29 12.58 -5.15
C SER A 116 -13.12 11.05 -5.06
N PHE A 117 -12.49 10.53 -3.99
CA PHE A 117 -12.24 9.11 -3.81
C PHE A 117 -13.04 8.50 -2.67
N ASP A 118 -13.45 7.24 -2.85
CA ASP A 118 -14.17 6.44 -1.86
C ASP A 118 -13.21 5.69 -0.91
N ALA A 119 -12.01 5.39 -1.40
CA ALA A 119 -10.96 4.76 -0.61
C ALA A 119 -9.56 5.29 -1.00
N VAL A 120 -8.65 5.26 -0.02
CA VAL A 120 -7.22 5.49 -0.21
C VAL A 120 -6.48 4.31 0.41
N THR A 121 -5.53 3.74 -0.34
CA THR A 121 -4.56 2.75 0.13
C THR A 121 -3.17 3.35 0.16
N VAL A 122 -2.33 2.93 1.10
CA VAL A 122 -0.94 3.35 1.15
C VAL A 122 -0.04 2.33 1.84
N ASN A 123 1.07 2.03 1.20
CA ASN A 123 2.22 1.35 1.78
C ASN A 123 3.41 2.32 1.75
N PRO A 124 3.52 3.23 2.74
CA PRO A 124 4.52 4.29 2.70
C PRO A 124 5.91 3.74 3.04
N PRO A 125 7.00 4.45 2.69
CA PRO A 125 8.33 4.09 3.16
C PRO A 125 8.41 4.15 4.70
N TYR A 126 8.93 3.08 5.32
CA TYR A 126 8.94 2.91 6.79
C TYR A 126 10.22 3.47 7.43
N MET A 127 10.42 4.77 7.50
CA MET A 127 11.58 5.29 8.22
C MET A 127 11.19 5.94 9.55
N ILE A 128 12.06 5.77 10.54
CA ILE A 128 12.03 6.54 11.78
C ILE A 128 13.12 7.60 11.67
N PRO A 129 12.80 8.89 11.75
CA PRO A 129 13.82 9.94 11.78
C PRO A 129 14.88 9.64 12.86
N GLY A 130 16.16 9.55 12.46
CA GLY A 130 17.27 9.33 13.38
C GLY A 130 17.72 7.89 13.63
N LYS A 131 17.03 6.87 13.09
CA LYS A 131 17.56 5.49 13.09
C LYS A 131 18.27 5.19 11.77
N ALA A 132 19.60 5.03 11.82
CA ALA A 132 20.38 4.58 10.67
C ALA A 132 20.02 3.12 10.32
N LEU A 133 19.78 2.84 9.04
CA LEU A 133 19.66 1.47 8.55
C LEU A 133 21.02 0.78 8.57
N ILE A 134 20.99 -0.55 8.76
CA ILE A 134 22.18 -1.41 8.82
C ILE A 134 22.95 -1.42 7.48
N ASN A 135 22.26 -1.10 6.37
CA ASN A 135 22.85 -1.05 5.02
C ASN A 135 22.92 0.41 4.50
N PRO A 136 24.15 0.97 4.28
CA PRO A 136 24.32 2.38 3.87
C PRO A 136 23.69 2.74 2.52
N ASP A 137 23.55 1.79 1.60
CA ASP A 137 22.99 2.05 0.26
C ASP A 137 21.46 2.03 0.26
N GLU A 138 20.84 1.16 1.03
CA GLU A 138 19.40 1.20 1.32
C GLU A 138 19.04 2.44 2.14
N SER A 139 19.88 2.80 3.13
CA SER A 139 19.65 3.98 3.97
C SER A 139 19.60 5.28 3.16
N LYS A 140 20.46 5.44 2.16
CA LYS A 140 20.48 6.63 1.30
C LYS A 140 19.27 6.72 0.37
N ALA A 141 18.80 5.61 -0.16
CA ALA A 141 17.62 5.56 -1.01
C ALA A 141 16.38 5.86 -0.18
N VAL A 142 16.17 5.17 0.92
CA VAL A 142 15.01 5.31 1.81
C VAL A 142 15.01 6.68 2.49
N ALA A 143 16.15 7.18 3.00
CA ALA A 143 16.25 8.52 3.58
C ALA A 143 15.89 9.64 2.59
N ARG A 144 16.20 9.49 1.29
CA ARG A 144 15.76 10.45 0.27
C ARG A 144 14.24 10.43 0.05
N HIS A 145 13.58 9.31 0.34
CA HIS A 145 12.12 9.18 0.19
C HIS A 145 11.36 9.75 1.38
N GLU A 146 11.84 9.57 2.62
CA GLU A 146 11.22 10.20 3.80
C GLU A 146 11.40 11.71 3.85
N ILE A 147 12.50 12.23 3.29
CA ILE A 147 12.66 13.70 3.12
C ILE A 147 11.55 14.28 2.24
N LYS A 148 10.92 13.46 1.38
CA LYS A 148 9.88 13.90 0.44
C LYS A 148 8.45 13.59 0.89
N CYS A 149 8.22 12.73 1.90
CA CYS A 149 6.89 12.32 2.32
C CYS A 149 6.86 11.91 3.79
N THR A 150 6.34 12.75 4.65
CA THR A 150 6.12 12.41 6.08
C THR A 150 4.79 11.66 6.26
N LEU A 151 4.64 10.98 7.41
CA LEU A 151 3.36 10.38 7.79
C LEU A 151 2.21 11.40 7.77
N ASN A 152 2.49 12.63 8.22
CA ASN A 152 1.47 13.69 8.22
C ASN A 152 1.06 14.10 6.81
N ASP A 153 1.99 14.14 5.85
CA ASP A 153 1.68 14.46 4.45
C ASP A 153 0.76 13.40 3.85
N VAL A 154 1.08 12.11 4.07
CA VAL A 154 0.24 10.98 3.65
C VAL A 154 -1.18 11.11 4.19
N LEU A 155 -1.33 11.32 5.49
CA LEU A 155 -2.64 11.39 6.15
C LEU A 155 -3.42 12.65 5.73
N SER A 156 -2.74 13.79 5.63
CA SER A 156 -3.34 15.05 5.21
C SER A 156 -3.85 15.02 3.77
N VAL A 157 -3.07 14.46 2.85
CA VAL A 157 -3.47 14.29 1.45
C VAL A 157 -4.58 13.24 1.33
N SER A 158 -4.46 12.12 2.05
CA SER A 158 -5.53 11.11 2.08
C SER A 158 -6.86 11.68 2.56
N SER A 159 -6.82 12.48 3.62
CA SER A 159 -8.02 13.16 4.11
C SER A 159 -8.60 14.14 3.09
N TYR A 160 -7.75 14.88 2.37
CA TYR A 160 -8.19 15.77 1.30
C TYR A 160 -8.91 15.01 0.18
N LEU A 161 -8.32 13.91 -0.28
CA LEU A 161 -8.82 13.12 -1.41
C LEU A 161 -10.11 12.35 -1.10
N LEU A 162 -10.28 11.88 0.14
CA LEU A 162 -11.41 11.07 0.54
C LEU A 162 -12.71 11.87 0.64
N LYS A 163 -13.81 11.29 0.20
CA LYS A 163 -15.18 11.71 0.54
C LYS A 163 -15.43 11.57 2.05
N ASN A 164 -16.41 12.28 2.61
CA ASN A 164 -16.87 12.02 3.97
C ASN A 164 -17.40 10.58 4.05
N GLY A 165 -16.97 9.83 5.07
CA GLY A 165 -17.25 8.39 5.17
C GLY A 165 -16.34 7.52 4.28
N GLY A 166 -15.45 8.13 3.48
CA GLY A 166 -14.44 7.42 2.71
C GLY A 166 -13.41 6.72 3.60
N ARG A 167 -12.81 5.66 3.11
CA ARG A 167 -11.98 4.74 3.87
C ARG A 167 -10.50 4.89 3.53
N PHE A 168 -9.69 4.92 4.54
CA PHE A 168 -8.23 4.96 4.48
C PHE A 168 -7.67 3.62 4.95
N PHE A 169 -6.71 3.05 4.21
CA PHE A 169 -6.05 1.80 4.57
C PHE A 169 -4.54 1.96 4.47
N MET A 170 -3.84 1.54 5.52
CA MET A 170 -2.38 1.64 5.57
C MET A 170 -1.78 0.40 6.22
N VAL A 171 -0.65 -0.06 5.69
CA VAL A 171 0.28 -0.95 6.39
C VAL A 171 1.45 -0.13 6.93
N HIS A 172 1.92 -0.43 8.13
CA HIS A 172 3.04 0.28 8.74
C HIS A 172 3.77 -0.59 9.79
N LYS A 173 4.89 -0.09 10.30
CA LYS A 173 5.58 -0.68 11.45
C LYS A 173 4.82 -0.40 12.74
N PRO A 174 4.76 -1.37 13.69
CA PRO A 174 3.98 -1.24 14.93
C PRO A 174 4.56 -0.22 15.92
N ASP A 175 5.85 0.06 15.85
CA ASP A 175 6.55 1.00 16.73
C ASP A 175 6.13 2.47 16.59
N ARG A 176 5.35 2.78 15.52
CA ARG A 176 4.75 4.11 15.31
C ARG A 176 3.23 4.14 15.48
N LEU A 177 2.64 3.10 16.07
CA LEU A 177 1.18 2.98 16.17
C LEU A 177 0.53 4.14 16.94
N ASP A 178 1.15 4.59 18.02
CA ASP A 178 0.68 5.72 18.83
C ASP A 178 0.68 7.01 18.02
N GLU A 179 1.77 7.31 17.32
CA GLU A 179 1.88 8.47 16.42
C GLU A 179 0.84 8.39 15.30
N ILE A 180 0.70 7.21 14.67
CA ILE A 180 -0.26 6.99 13.58
C ILE A 180 -1.68 7.30 14.04
N ILE A 181 -2.11 6.77 15.19
CA ILE A 181 -3.46 7.01 15.73
C ILE A 181 -3.69 8.50 15.98
N VAL A 182 -2.74 9.18 16.61
CA VAL A 182 -2.84 10.63 16.88
C VAL A 182 -2.95 11.42 15.58
N LYS A 183 -2.04 11.17 14.64
CA LYS A 183 -2.01 11.88 13.36
C LYS A 183 -3.23 11.58 12.48
N MET A 184 -3.76 10.36 12.49
CA MET A 184 -5.02 10.05 11.82
C MET A 184 -6.16 10.92 12.36
N LYS A 185 -6.31 11.01 13.67
CA LYS A 185 -7.37 11.83 14.30
C LYS A 185 -7.21 13.33 14.00
N GLU A 186 -5.98 13.86 14.05
CA GLU A 186 -5.67 15.24 13.67
C GLU A 186 -6.10 15.55 12.22
N ASN A 187 -6.00 14.56 11.33
CA ASN A 187 -6.40 14.64 9.93
C ASN A 187 -7.84 14.18 9.65
N LYS A 188 -8.71 14.07 10.67
CA LYS A 188 -10.12 13.66 10.56
C LYS A 188 -10.31 12.25 9.97
N LEU A 189 -9.29 11.40 10.06
CA LEU A 189 -9.35 9.98 9.72
C LEU A 189 -9.52 9.19 11.01
N GLU A 190 -10.76 8.91 11.41
CA GLU A 190 -11.01 8.18 12.66
C GLU A 190 -10.61 6.71 12.51
N PRO A 191 -9.68 6.17 13.34
CA PRO A 191 -9.29 4.77 13.30
C PRO A 191 -10.49 3.87 13.60
N LYS A 192 -10.74 2.88 12.73
CA LYS A 192 -11.92 2.00 12.82
C LYS A 192 -11.55 0.53 12.97
N ARG A 193 -10.43 0.12 12.40
CA ARG A 193 -10.01 -1.28 12.43
C ARG A 193 -8.49 -1.37 12.49
N LEU A 194 -7.99 -2.23 13.33
CA LEU A 194 -6.56 -2.52 13.49
C LEU A 194 -6.35 -4.03 13.47
N ARG A 195 -5.38 -4.49 12.71
CA ARG A 195 -4.88 -5.86 12.75
C ARG A 195 -3.37 -5.85 12.94
N VAL A 196 -2.89 -6.54 13.96
CA VAL A 196 -1.45 -6.69 14.24
C VAL A 196 -0.94 -7.96 13.58
N VAL A 197 0.22 -7.88 12.93
CA VAL A 197 0.84 -8.98 12.20
C VAL A 197 2.11 -9.42 12.91
N TYR A 198 2.21 -10.72 13.17
CA TYR A 198 3.35 -11.36 13.82
C TYR A 198 4.04 -12.30 12.84
N PRO A 199 5.38 -12.29 12.76
CA PRO A 199 6.09 -13.29 11.95
C PRO A 199 5.86 -14.70 12.49
N ARG A 200 5.89 -14.89 13.82
CA ARG A 200 5.56 -16.13 14.55
C ARG A 200 4.86 -15.80 15.85
N ILE A 201 4.23 -16.78 16.48
CA ILE A 201 3.45 -16.60 17.72
C ILE A 201 4.32 -16.14 18.90
N ASP A 202 5.58 -16.52 18.92
CA ASP A 202 6.57 -16.23 19.96
C ASP A 202 7.44 -14.99 19.68
N ALA A 203 7.22 -14.33 18.54
CA ALA A 203 7.97 -13.15 18.12
C ALA A 203 7.20 -11.84 18.39
N GLU A 204 7.93 -10.73 18.39
CA GLU A 204 7.29 -9.41 18.40
C GLU A 204 6.58 -9.11 17.07
N PRO A 205 5.51 -8.30 17.08
CA PRO A 205 4.84 -7.91 15.85
C PRO A 205 5.79 -7.09 14.96
N ASN A 206 5.69 -7.31 13.66
CA ASN A 206 6.54 -6.62 12.70
C ASN A 206 5.77 -5.69 11.75
N MET A 207 4.44 -5.80 11.70
CA MET A 207 3.55 -4.94 10.91
C MET A 207 2.22 -4.70 11.62
N ILE A 208 1.57 -3.61 11.24
CA ILE A 208 0.18 -3.32 11.53
C ILE A 208 -0.56 -2.98 10.25
N LEU A 209 -1.82 -3.39 10.18
CA LEU A 209 -2.78 -2.99 9.16
C LEU A 209 -3.84 -2.14 9.83
N ILE A 210 -4.02 -0.91 9.38
CA ILE A 210 -4.95 0.03 10.01
C ILE A 210 -5.93 0.60 8.99
N GLU A 211 -7.20 0.66 9.37
CA GLU A 211 -8.25 1.33 8.62
C GLU A 211 -8.75 2.55 9.38
N GLY A 212 -8.88 3.66 8.68
CA GLY A 212 -9.56 4.85 9.15
C GLY A 212 -10.75 5.22 8.26
N VAL A 213 -11.69 5.98 8.83
CA VAL A 213 -12.84 6.49 8.08
C VAL A 213 -12.93 8.00 8.28
N LYS A 214 -12.98 8.74 7.18
CA LYS A 214 -13.03 10.20 7.22
C LYS A 214 -14.32 10.70 7.88
N CYS A 215 -14.17 11.59 8.87
CA CYS A 215 -15.25 12.22 9.62
C CYS A 215 -16.21 11.23 10.33
N ALA A 216 -15.73 10.03 10.68
CA ALA A 216 -16.52 9.06 11.42
C ALA A 216 -16.50 9.34 12.93
N ASN A 217 -17.47 8.77 13.65
CA ASN A 217 -17.48 8.76 15.11
C ASN A 217 -16.36 7.86 15.67
N THR A 218 -16.02 8.02 16.95
CA THR A 218 -15.01 7.20 17.64
C THR A 218 -15.42 5.73 17.73
N GLY A 219 -14.44 4.88 18.00
CA GLY A 219 -14.61 3.44 18.21
C GLY A 219 -13.83 2.61 17.19
N MET A 220 -12.76 1.96 17.66
CA MET A 220 -11.88 1.10 16.88
C MET A 220 -12.06 -0.35 17.28
N ARG A 221 -12.16 -1.25 16.30
CA ARG A 221 -12.12 -2.69 16.49
C ARG A 221 -10.70 -3.19 16.28
N VAL A 222 -10.15 -3.92 17.24
CA VAL A 222 -8.92 -4.69 17.08
C VAL A 222 -9.30 -6.11 16.64
N GLU A 223 -8.79 -6.52 15.49
CA GLU A 223 -9.03 -7.86 14.92
C GLU A 223 -8.10 -8.89 15.57
N LYS A 224 -8.38 -10.18 15.35
CA LYS A 224 -7.46 -11.25 15.72
C LYS A 224 -6.11 -11.01 15.03
N PRO A 225 -4.99 -11.25 15.74
CA PRO A 225 -3.67 -11.10 15.12
C PRO A 225 -3.52 -12.01 13.90
N LEU A 226 -2.75 -11.59 12.93
CA LEU A 226 -2.29 -12.44 11.84
C LEU A 226 -0.91 -12.99 12.17
N ILE A 227 -0.77 -14.29 12.21
CA ILE A 227 0.51 -14.97 12.41
C ILE A 227 0.92 -15.56 11.07
N ILE A 228 2.15 -15.26 10.62
CA ILE A 228 2.61 -15.61 9.27
C ILE A 228 3.10 -17.05 9.21
N TYR A 229 4.02 -17.44 10.10
CA TYR A 229 4.70 -18.72 10.03
C TYR A 229 4.41 -19.60 11.26
N ASP A 230 4.41 -20.90 11.03
CA ASP A 230 4.47 -21.91 12.07
C ASP A 230 5.91 -22.05 12.63
N GLU A 231 6.12 -23.00 13.56
CA GLU A 231 7.43 -23.29 14.16
C GLU A 231 8.45 -23.80 13.15
N ASN A 232 8.02 -24.38 12.03
CA ASN A 232 8.85 -24.94 10.97
C ASN A 232 9.15 -23.93 9.84
N GLY A 233 8.60 -22.72 9.93
CA GLY A 233 8.76 -21.67 8.90
C GLY A 233 7.81 -21.79 7.72
N ASN A 234 6.76 -22.62 7.79
CA ASN A 234 5.73 -22.70 6.77
C ASN A 234 4.66 -21.64 7.02
N TYR A 235 3.98 -21.19 5.97
CA TYR A 235 2.81 -20.32 6.13
C TYR A 235 1.70 -21.01 6.89
N LEU A 236 1.09 -20.28 7.82
CA LEU A 236 -0.15 -20.73 8.44
C LEU A 236 -1.32 -20.74 7.42
N PRO A 237 -2.36 -21.56 7.62
CA PRO A 237 -3.44 -21.73 6.64
C PRO A 237 -4.12 -20.43 6.21
N GLU A 238 -4.23 -19.44 7.08
CA GLU A 238 -4.80 -18.14 6.73
C GLU A 238 -3.91 -17.40 5.74
N VAL A 239 -2.60 -17.49 5.89
CA VAL A 239 -1.63 -16.84 5.00
C VAL A 239 -1.51 -17.59 3.68
N SER A 240 -1.46 -18.94 3.71
CA SER A 240 -1.46 -19.77 2.49
C SER A 240 -2.64 -19.41 1.59
N LYS A 241 -3.85 -19.27 2.15
CA LYS A 241 -5.04 -18.84 1.39
C LYS A 241 -4.87 -17.48 0.70
N ILE A 242 -4.17 -16.54 1.32
CA ILE A 242 -3.93 -15.22 0.72
C ILE A 242 -3.13 -15.34 -0.59
N TYR A 243 -2.24 -16.33 -0.66
CA TYR A 243 -1.40 -16.60 -1.83
C TYR A 243 -1.97 -17.63 -2.79
N GLU A 244 -2.80 -18.56 -2.31
CA GLU A 244 -3.33 -19.69 -3.09
C GLU A 244 -4.69 -19.42 -3.73
N GLU A 245 -5.45 -18.42 -3.26
CA GLU A 245 -6.72 -18.02 -3.86
C GLU A 245 -6.50 -17.27 -5.18
N ALA A 246 -6.28 -18.04 -6.22
CA ALA A 246 -6.25 -17.59 -7.60
C ALA A 246 -7.64 -17.69 -8.24
#